data_e8ddbac7c807dfa8328433ea1b4021a9
#
_entry.id   e8ddbac7c807dfa8328433ea1b4021a9
#
_cell.length_a   1.000
_cell.length_b   1.000
_cell.length_c   1.000
_cell.angle_alpha   90.00
_cell.angle_beta   90.00
_cell.angle_gamma   90.00
#
_symmetry.space_group_name_H-M   'P 1'
#
loop_
_entity.id
_entity.type
_entity.pdbx_description
1 polymer ?
#
loop_
_entity_poly.entity_id
_entity_poly.type
_entity_poly.pdbx_seq_one_letter_code
_entity_poly.pdbx_strand_id
1 'polypeptide(L)'
;MTAKIGIGVIGVGSISEFHLKPYHKHPDVQIIGVCDLNAERAETVARQYEGATDYTNYQDLLDNPAIDAVSICTWNNSHAEISIAALQAGKHVLVEKPLCRTVEEAEQVQAAVKASGKLLQVGFVRRYDANAQMLNQFSQQGDFGTIYYAKASYIRRLGNPGGWFSDIERSGGGPLIDIGVHAIDLCWYLMGRPEPLSVSGNTYYELGNRANVEHLSRYQAADYDATQNNVEDMANAMIRFTNGASLIVDVSFSLHAKQNEGMIKLYGTKGGFEVDPAVHITTEKYNTVLNIEPQTDHKDFQFEQAFDNEIKHFIDCIQTGKQPLSPVEDGVQMMRMLTAIYESAKFGKEVRL
;
A
#
# COMPACT_ATOMS: atom_id res chain seq x y z
N MET A 1 2.13 24.94 25.54
CA MET A 1 1.74 24.27 24.29
C MET A 1 2.91 23.38 23.90
N THR A 2 2.66 22.12 23.67
CA THR A 2 3.68 21.21 23.09
C THR A 2 4.04 21.72 21.70
N ALA A 3 5.32 21.67 21.33
CA ALA A 3 5.73 22.04 19.98
C ALA A 3 5.02 21.15 18.97
N LYS A 4 4.57 21.73 17.86
CA LYS A 4 3.95 20.97 16.78
C LYS A 4 5.00 20.09 16.08
N ILE A 5 4.58 18.94 15.57
CA ILE A 5 5.41 18.08 14.74
C ILE A 5 5.55 18.70 13.36
N GLY A 6 6.77 19.00 12.96
CA GLY A 6 7.10 19.54 11.63
C GLY A 6 7.13 18.43 10.58
N ILE A 7 6.33 18.58 9.51
CA ILE A 7 6.21 17.60 8.43
C ILE A 7 6.78 18.14 7.13
N GLY A 8 7.58 17.31 6.45
CA GLY A 8 7.96 17.45 5.05
C GLY A 8 7.21 16.45 4.17
N VAL A 9 6.80 16.84 2.96
CA VAL A 9 6.22 15.92 1.97
C VAL A 9 7.08 15.92 0.72
N ILE A 10 7.57 14.74 0.33
CA ILE A 10 8.48 14.53 -0.80
C ILE A 10 7.73 13.80 -1.90
N GLY A 11 7.62 14.43 -3.08
CA GLY A 11 6.73 14.03 -4.16
C GLY A 11 5.34 14.61 -3.97
N VAL A 12 5.01 15.70 -4.69
CA VAL A 12 3.69 16.34 -4.56
C VAL A 12 2.83 16.11 -5.81
N GLY A 13 2.76 14.83 -6.22
CA GLY A 13 1.83 14.31 -7.21
C GLY A 13 0.42 14.05 -6.62
N SER A 14 -0.39 13.29 -7.36
CA SER A 14 -1.81 13.08 -7.00
C SER A 14 -2.02 12.46 -5.63
N ILE A 15 -1.17 11.51 -5.21
CA ILE A 15 -1.35 10.83 -3.91
C ILE A 15 -1.03 11.73 -2.72
N SER A 16 -0.15 12.70 -2.88
CA SER A 16 0.27 13.59 -1.80
C SER A 16 -0.87 14.41 -1.20
N GLU A 17 -1.92 14.68 -1.97
CA GLU A 17 -3.10 15.40 -1.49
C GLU A 17 -3.77 14.67 -0.31
N PHE A 18 -3.78 13.32 -0.35
CA PHE A 18 -4.31 12.47 0.72
C PHE A 18 -3.40 12.40 1.95
N HIS A 19 -2.15 12.86 1.86
CA HIS A 19 -1.27 13.07 3.01
C HIS A 19 -1.36 14.52 3.51
N LEU A 20 -1.27 15.48 2.63
CA LEU A 20 -1.23 16.91 2.97
C LEU A 20 -2.51 17.37 3.67
N LYS A 21 -3.69 16.98 3.17
CA LYS A 21 -4.97 17.38 3.77
C LYS A 21 -5.15 16.91 5.22
N PRO A 22 -4.91 15.63 5.57
CA PRO A 22 -4.94 15.17 6.96
C PRO A 22 -3.91 15.86 7.85
N TYR A 23 -2.66 16.04 7.38
CA TYR A 23 -1.65 16.80 8.13
C TYR A 23 -2.09 18.22 8.42
N HIS A 24 -2.64 18.92 7.43
CA HIS A 24 -3.13 20.29 7.59
C HIS A 24 -4.27 20.42 8.61
N LYS A 25 -5.15 19.41 8.68
CA LYS A 25 -6.26 19.37 9.65
C LYS A 25 -5.80 18.98 11.06
N HIS A 26 -4.62 18.34 11.21
CA HIS A 26 -4.19 17.80 12.50
C HIS A 26 -3.69 18.92 13.44
N PRO A 27 -4.23 19.05 14.68
CA PRO A 27 -3.92 20.19 15.56
C PRO A 27 -2.45 20.25 15.99
N ASP A 28 -1.78 19.09 16.12
CA ASP A 28 -0.41 18.97 16.60
C ASP A 28 0.64 18.93 15.48
N VAL A 29 0.25 19.23 14.24
CA VAL A 29 1.12 19.15 13.06
C VAL A 29 1.26 20.52 12.40
N GLN A 30 2.41 20.75 11.78
CA GLN A 30 2.65 21.84 10.85
C GLN A 30 3.38 21.32 9.63
N ILE A 31 2.89 21.63 8.43
CA ILE A 31 3.58 21.36 7.18
C ILE A 31 4.67 22.43 7.04
N ILE A 32 5.93 22.01 7.08
CA ILE A 32 7.11 22.89 7.04
C ILE A 32 7.66 23.00 5.62
N GLY A 33 7.54 21.92 4.83
CA GLY A 33 8.08 21.95 3.48
C GLY A 33 7.46 20.88 2.57
N VAL A 34 7.51 21.17 1.29
CA VAL A 34 7.13 20.24 0.22
C VAL A 34 8.23 20.18 -0.83
N CYS A 35 8.48 19.01 -1.40
CA CYS A 35 9.53 18.82 -2.39
C CYS A 35 9.00 18.11 -3.62
N ASP A 36 9.32 18.60 -4.81
CA ASP A 36 9.07 17.91 -6.08
C ASP A 36 10.16 18.30 -7.09
N LEU A 37 10.53 17.38 -7.98
CA LEU A 37 11.45 17.67 -9.09
C LEU A 37 10.93 18.76 -10.03
N ASN A 38 9.61 18.94 -10.10
CA ASN A 38 8.96 20.03 -10.80
C ASN A 38 8.79 21.23 -9.84
N ALA A 39 9.64 22.26 -10.03
CA ALA A 39 9.65 23.46 -9.19
C ALA A 39 8.30 24.20 -9.15
N GLU A 40 7.61 24.34 -10.29
CA GLU A 40 6.31 24.99 -10.36
C GLU A 40 5.24 24.24 -9.54
N ARG A 41 5.29 22.90 -9.57
CA ARG A 41 4.39 22.06 -8.76
C ARG A 41 4.70 22.21 -7.27
N ALA A 42 5.97 22.17 -6.88
CA ALA A 42 6.38 22.37 -5.48
C ALA A 42 5.92 23.74 -4.96
N GLU A 43 6.17 24.82 -5.70
CA GLU A 43 5.74 26.17 -5.36
C GLU A 43 4.21 26.28 -5.25
N THR A 44 3.48 25.71 -6.23
CA THR A 44 2.01 25.75 -6.24
C THR A 44 1.41 25.04 -5.04
N VAL A 45 1.97 23.92 -4.64
CA VAL A 45 1.50 23.17 -3.45
C VAL A 45 1.91 23.88 -2.17
N ALA A 46 3.15 24.37 -2.05
CA ALA A 46 3.61 25.10 -0.87
C ALA A 46 2.72 26.31 -0.52
N ARG A 47 2.29 27.07 -1.52
CA ARG A 47 1.39 28.23 -1.34
C ARG A 47 0.04 27.90 -0.72
N GLN A 48 -0.40 26.62 -0.74
CA GLN A 48 -1.65 26.19 -0.13
C GLN A 48 -1.55 26.02 1.39
N TYR A 49 -0.32 25.95 1.94
CA TYR A 49 -0.07 25.68 3.34
C TYR A 49 0.79 26.79 3.95
N GLU A 50 0.22 27.51 4.91
CA GLU A 50 0.87 28.67 5.53
C GLU A 50 2.22 28.30 6.17
N GLY A 51 3.28 28.99 5.75
CA GLY A 51 4.64 28.79 6.25
C GLY A 51 5.40 27.61 5.65
N ALA A 52 4.80 26.88 4.68
CA ALA A 52 5.51 25.82 3.98
C ALA A 52 6.49 26.39 2.95
N THR A 53 7.71 25.80 2.92
CA THR A 53 8.76 26.11 1.94
C THR A 53 8.73 25.06 0.83
N ASP A 54 8.92 25.50 -0.42
CA ASP A 54 9.10 24.64 -1.57
C ASP A 54 10.57 24.25 -1.77
N TYR A 55 10.80 23.01 -2.12
CA TYR A 55 12.12 22.44 -2.41
C TYR A 55 12.08 21.69 -3.74
N THR A 56 13.20 21.70 -4.47
CA THR A 56 13.39 20.86 -5.66
C THR A 56 14.38 19.70 -5.43
N ASN A 57 15.07 19.73 -4.29
CA ASN A 57 15.97 18.68 -3.85
C ASN A 57 15.54 18.21 -2.45
N TYR A 58 15.28 16.93 -2.30
CA TYR A 58 14.83 16.36 -1.02
C TYR A 58 15.91 16.47 0.08
N GLN A 59 17.21 16.50 -0.26
CA GLN A 59 18.27 16.67 0.73
C GLN A 59 18.14 18.02 1.46
N ASP A 60 17.86 19.09 0.70
CA ASP A 60 17.70 20.44 1.28
C ASP A 60 16.48 20.47 2.23
N LEU A 61 15.41 19.73 1.91
CA LEU A 61 14.26 19.56 2.80
C LEU A 61 14.65 18.80 4.08
N LEU A 62 15.43 17.71 3.93
CA LEU A 62 15.87 16.89 5.07
C LEU A 62 16.82 17.62 6.00
N ASP A 63 17.62 18.55 5.49
CA ASP A 63 18.54 19.39 6.26
C ASP A 63 17.81 20.44 7.13
N ASN A 64 16.52 20.67 6.88
CA ASN A 64 15.74 21.60 7.69
C ASN A 64 15.47 21.01 9.09
N PRO A 65 16.01 21.64 10.17
CA PRO A 65 15.86 21.13 11.53
C PRO A 65 14.43 21.24 12.09
N ALA A 66 13.56 22.05 11.47
CA ALA A 66 12.16 22.17 11.86
C ALA A 66 11.29 21.00 11.37
N ILE A 67 11.83 20.11 10.54
CA ILE A 67 11.14 18.92 10.06
C ILE A 67 11.48 17.74 10.99
N ASP A 68 10.48 17.13 11.59
CA ASP A 68 10.59 15.97 12.47
C ASP A 68 10.32 14.65 11.71
N ALA A 69 9.43 14.70 10.71
CA ALA A 69 9.02 13.54 9.94
C ALA A 69 8.73 13.91 8.48
N VAL A 70 8.79 12.89 7.61
CA VAL A 70 8.49 13.05 6.19
C VAL A 70 7.50 12.02 5.70
N SER A 71 6.63 12.44 4.74
CA SER A 71 5.88 11.54 3.87
C SER A 71 6.57 11.46 2.51
N ILE A 72 6.83 10.24 2.03
CA ILE A 72 7.45 9.96 0.74
C ILE A 72 6.37 9.46 -0.21
N CYS A 73 5.99 10.31 -1.17
CA CYS A 73 4.91 10.11 -2.13
C CYS A 73 5.43 10.14 -3.58
N THR A 74 6.66 9.72 -3.77
CA THR A 74 7.38 9.71 -5.05
C THR A 74 7.08 8.46 -5.87
N TRP A 75 7.82 8.23 -6.94
CA TRP A 75 7.79 6.97 -7.68
C TRP A 75 8.50 5.87 -6.87
N ASN A 76 8.11 4.61 -7.09
CA ASN A 76 8.59 3.47 -6.33
C ASN A 76 10.13 3.32 -6.32
N ASN A 77 10.79 3.72 -7.41
CA ASN A 77 12.24 3.60 -7.55
C ASN A 77 13.06 4.53 -6.63
N SER A 78 12.44 5.53 -6.05
CA SER A 78 13.11 6.46 -5.13
C SER A 78 12.73 6.25 -3.65
N HIS A 79 11.76 5.38 -3.36
CA HIS A 79 11.29 5.14 -1.99
C HIS A 79 12.41 4.70 -1.05
N ALA A 80 13.24 3.73 -1.45
CA ALA A 80 14.33 3.22 -0.60
C ALA A 80 15.40 4.29 -0.34
N GLU A 81 15.91 4.94 -1.40
CA GLU A 81 16.94 5.98 -1.28
C GLU A 81 16.49 7.11 -0.36
N ILE A 82 15.31 7.67 -0.61
CA ILE A 82 14.81 8.81 0.17
C ILE A 82 14.49 8.38 1.61
N SER A 83 13.93 7.17 1.82
CA SER A 83 13.67 6.65 3.17
C SER A 83 14.96 6.52 3.99
N ILE A 84 16.02 5.96 3.39
CA ILE A 84 17.32 5.80 4.04
C ILE A 84 17.91 7.17 4.38
N ALA A 85 17.89 8.12 3.43
CA ALA A 85 18.40 9.48 3.66
C ALA A 85 17.63 10.19 4.78
N ALA A 86 16.31 10.09 4.81
CA ALA A 86 15.46 10.67 5.84
C ALA A 86 15.75 10.09 7.24
N LEU A 87 15.87 8.76 7.33
CA LEU A 87 16.23 8.07 8.58
C LEU A 87 17.62 8.50 9.08
N GLN A 88 18.61 8.61 8.18
CA GLN A 88 19.96 9.09 8.50
C GLN A 88 19.98 10.54 8.94
N ALA A 89 19.10 11.39 8.38
CA ALA A 89 18.86 12.76 8.83
C ALA A 89 18.07 12.87 10.14
N GLY A 90 17.75 11.72 10.77
CA GLY A 90 17.03 11.67 12.04
C GLY A 90 15.53 11.96 11.94
N LYS A 91 14.91 11.78 10.77
CA LYS A 91 13.49 12.00 10.54
C LYS A 91 12.71 10.68 10.66
N HIS A 92 11.46 10.76 11.17
CA HIS A 92 10.50 9.66 11.06
C HIS A 92 9.95 9.60 9.62
N VAL A 93 9.56 8.43 9.15
CA VAL A 93 9.19 8.22 7.74
C VAL A 93 7.82 7.55 7.62
N LEU A 94 6.93 8.14 6.81
CA LEU A 94 5.81 7.45 6.18
C LEU A 94 6.14 7.33 4.70
N VAL A 95 6.27 6.13 4.18
CA VAL A 95 6.55 5.89 2.76
C VAL A 95 5.38 5.20 2.10
N GLU A 96 4.98 5.70 0.93
CA GLU A 96 3.95 5.04 0.11
C GLU A 96 4.33 3.61 -0.26
N LYS A 97 3.31 2.80 -0.50
CA LYS A 97 3.48 1.43 -0.99
C LYS A 97 3.90 1.42 -2.48
N PRO A 98 4.66 0.41 -2.90
CA PRO A 98 5.40 -0.55 -2.08
C PRO A 98 6.55 0.11 -1.34
N LEU A 99 7.09 -0.52 -0.31
CA LEU A 99 8.24 0.02 0.43
C LEU A 99 9.40 0.40 -0.51
N CYS A 100 9.62 -0.39 -1.56
CA CYS A 100 10.65 -0.22 -2.57
C CYS A 100 10.41 -1.18 -3.74
N ARG A 101 11.40 -1.38 -4.64
CA ARG A 101 11.27 -2.28 -5.80
C ARG A 101 11.85 -3.67 -5.60
N THR A 102 12.85 -3.82 -4.72
CA THR A 102 13.56 -5.10 -4.51
C THR A 102 13.65 -5.48 -3.05
N VAL A 103 13.91 -6.76 -2.79
CA VAL A 103 14.12 -7.27 -1.41
C VAL A 103 15.38 -6.65 -0.80
N GLU A 104 16.45 -6.49 -1.58
CA GLU A 104 17.71 -5.90 -1.13
C GLU A 104 17.52 -4.44 -0.70
N GLU A 105 16.75 -3.64 -1.48
CA GLU A 105 16.38 -2.28 -1.10
C GLU A 105 15.58 -2.27 0.22
N ALA A 106 14.63 -3.18 0.38
CA ALA A 106 13.80 -3.29 1.59
C ALA A 106 14.64 -3.64 2.84
N GLU A 107 15.59 -4.55 2.71
CA GLU A 107 16.52 -4.92 3.79
C GLU A 107 17.45 -3.75 4.17
N GLN A 108 17.89 -2.94 3.19
CA GLN A 108 18.67 -1.73 3.45
C GLN A 108 17.84 -0.68 4.22
N VAL A 109 16.58 -0.47 3.84
CA VAL A 109 15.67 0.42 4.57
C VAL A 109 15.45 -0.08 6.00
N GLN A 110 15.22 -1.38 6.19
CA GLN A 110 15.07 -1.98 7.52
C GLN A 110 16.34 -1.78 8.38
N ALA A 111 17.52 -1.95 7.80
CA ALA A 111 18.77 -1.68 8.49
C ALA A 111 18.91 -0.20 8.91
N ALA A 112 18.48 0.74 8.05
CA ALA A 112 18.48 2.16 8.35
C ALA A 112 17.49 2.51 9.48
N VAL A 113 16.28 1.93 9.51
CA VAL A 113 15.32 2.06 10.62
C VAL A 113 15.97 1.64 11.93
N LYS A 114 16.59 0.46 11.95
CA LYS A 114 17.28 -0.07 13.14
C LYS A 114 18.42 0.83 13.60
N ALA A 115 19.20 1.37 12.67
CA ALA A 115 20.37 2.21 12.98
C ALA A 115 19.97 3.59 13.49
N SER A 116 18.92 4.20 12.92
CA SER A 116 18.46 5.55 13.29
C SER A 116 17.63 5.58 14.57
N GLY A 117 16.99 4.48 14.94
CA GLY A 117 15.99 4.42 16.01
C GLY A 117 14.72 5.25 15.73
N LYS A 118 14.51 5.65 14.47
CA LYS A 118 13.31 6.37 14.02
C LYS A 118 12.24 5.40 13.54
N LEU A 119 10.99 5.83 13.56
CA LEU A 119 9.86 5.05 13.05
C LEU A 119 9.81 5.12 11.52
N LEU A 120 9.49 4.00 10.90
CA LEU A 120 9.05 3.95 9.52
C LEU A 120 7.71 3.22 9.45
N GLN A 121 6.73 3.86 8.81
CA GLN A 121 5.42 3.31 8.48
C GLN A 121 5.33 3.15 6.96
N VAL A 122 4.89 1.98 6.50
CA VAL A 122 4.58 1.77 5.08
C VAL A 122 3.11 2.11 4.82
N GLY A 123 2.81 2.82 3.73
CA GLY A 123 1.48 3.29 3.34
C GLY A 123 0.53 2.17 2.91
N PHE A 124 0.28 1.21 3.78
CA PHE A 124 -0.71 0.16 3.58
C PHE A 124 -2.10 0.65 4.01
N VAL A 125 -2.58 1.68 3.33
CA VAL A 125 -3.80 2.43 3.68
C VAL A 125 -5.03 1.55 3.92
N ARG A 126 -5.15 0.40 3.23
CA ARG A 126 -6.28 -0.54 3.43
C ARG A 126 -6.38 -1.09 4.85
N ARG A 127 -5.28 -1.15 5.60
CA ARG A 127 -5.28 -1.57 7.02
C ARG A 127 -5.97 -0.56 7.94
N TYR A 128 -6.07 0.71 7.52
CA TYR A 128 -6.64 1.81 8.29
C TYR A 128 -8.11 2.08 7.98
N ASP A 129 -8.69 1.31 7.07
CA ASP A 129 -10.13 1.30 6.82
C ASP A 129 -10.89 0.79 8.06
N ALA A 130 -12.01 1.46 8.41
CA ALA A 130 -12.79 1.14 9.61
C ALA A 130 -13.32 -0.30 9.60
N ASN A 131 -13.73 -0.79 8.43
CA ASN A 131 -14.21 -2.16 8.26
C ASN A 131 -13.08 -3.18 8.42
N ALA A 132 -11.89 -2.91 7.87
CA ALA A 132 -10.72 -3.76 8.05
C ALA A 132 -10.29 -3.82 9.52
N GLN A 133 -10.31 -2.70 10.22
CA GLN A 133 -10.00 -2.64 11.66
C GLN A 133 -11.02 -3.43 12.50
N MET A 134 -12.30 -3.28 12.20
CA MET A 134 -13.36 -4.06 12.86
C MET A 134 -13.16 -5.57 12.64
N LEU A 135 -12.97 -6.01 11.40
CA LEU A 135 -12.75 -7.44 11.08
C LEU A 135 -11.47 -7.98 11.71
N ASN A 136 -10.41 -7.17 11.80
CA ASN A 136 -9.21 -7.53 12.52
C ASN A 136 -9.46 -7.75 14.02
N GLN A 137 -10.32 -6.95 14.66
CA GLN A 137 -10.72 -7.17 16.05
C GLN A 137 -11.45 -8.52 16.24
N PHE A 138 -12.39 -8.87 15.36
CA PHE A 138 -13.02 -10.20 15.37
C PHE A 138 -11.98 -11.32 15.21
N SER A 139 -11.02 -11.16 14.28
CA SER A 139 -9.92 -12.13 14.10
C SER A 139 -9.08 -12.30 15.39
N GLN A 140 -8.71 -11.20 16.04
CA GLN A 140 -7.91 -11.20 17.25
C GLN A 140 -8.65 -11.81 18.46
N GLN A 141 -9.98 -11.68 18.53
CA GLN A 141 -10.81 -12.32 19.53
C GLN A 141 -11.06 -13.82 19.25
N GLY A 142 -10.61 -14.31 18.09
CA GLY A 142 -10.74 -15.71 17.69
C GLY A 142 -12.13 -16.11 17.20
N ASP A 143 -12.97 -15.15 16.83
CA ASP A 143 -14.34 -15.39 16.35
C ASP A 143 -14.34 -16.20 15.04
N PHE A 144 -13.32 -16.04 14.21
CA PHE A 144 -13.17 -16.80 12.95
C PHE A 144 -12.36 -18.10 13.13
N GLY A 145 -11.76 -18.33 14.31
CA GLY A 145 -10.84 -19.42 14.53
C GLY A 145 -9.53 -19.24 13.75
N THR A 146 -8.93 -20.34 13.27
CA THR A 146 -7.75 -20.28 12.40
C THR A 146 -8.17 -20.00 10.97
N ILE A 147 -7.73 -18.88 10.40
CA ILE A 147 -7.94 -18.58 8.99
C ILE A 147 -6.97 -19.44 8.19
N TYR A 148 -7.50 -20.35 7.37
CA TYR A 148 -6.72 -21.33 6.61
C TYR A 148 -6.73 -21.06 5.11
N TYR A 149 -7.65 -20.22 4.62
CA TYR A 149 -7.76 -19.89 3.21
C TYR A 149 -8.20 -18.43 3.01
N ALA A 150 -7.57 -17.75 2.08
CA ALA A 150 -7.95 -16.42 1.63
C ALA A 150 -7.95 -16.33 0.11
N LYS A 151 -8.78 -15.44 -0.43
CA LYS A 151 -8.86 -15.12 -1.84
C LYS A 151 -8.96 -13.62 -2.04
N ALA A 152 -8.10 -13.08 -2.92
CA ALA A 152 -8.08 -11.70 -3.32
C ALA A 152 -8.12 -11.59 -4.84
N SER A 153 -9.03 -10.77 -5.38
CA SER A 153 -9.14 -10.53 -6.81
C SER A 153 -9.40 -9.06 -7.06
N TYR A 154 -8.45 -8.39 -7.76
CA TYR A 154 -8.61 -7.02 -8.24
C TYR A 154 -8.42 -7.00 -9.75
N ILE A 155 -9.50 -7.26 -10.48
CA ILE A 155 -9.53 -7.34 -11.94
C ILE A 155 -10.04 -6.02 -12.51
N ARG A 156 -9.23 -5.37 -13.34
CA ARG A 156 -9.63 -4.24 -14.16
C ARG A 156 -9.74 -4.67 -15.63
N ARG A 157 -10.83 -4.27 -16.28
CA ARG A 157 -11.04 -4.51 -17.73
C ARG A 157 -10.14 -3.64 -18.58
N LEU A 158 -9.96 -2.40 -18.12
CA LEU A 158 -9.15 -1.37 -18.71
C LEU A 158 -8.80 -0.38 -17.59
N GLY A 159 -7.60 -0.43 -17.11
CA GLY A 159 -7.21 0.34 -15.94
C GLY A 159 -5.70 0.52 -15.81
N ASN A 160 -4.92 0.29 -16.88
CA ASN A 160 -3.52 0.65 -16.88
C ASN A 160 -3.39 2.19 -16.81
N PRO A 161 -2.78 2.74 -15.74
CA PRO A 161 -2.63 4.18 -15.59
C PRO A 161 -1.68 4.80 -16.62
N GLY A 162 -0.79 4.00 -17.25
CA GLY A 162 0.26 4.50 -18.14
C GLY A 162 1.34 5.28 -17.40
N GLY A 163 2.12 6.05 -18.16
CA GLY A 163 3.20 6.84 -17.60
C GLY A 163 4.19 6.00 -16.80
N TRP A 164 4.63 6.49 -15.64
CA TRP A 164 5.58 5.78 -14.80
C TRP A 164 5.10 4.41 -14.29
N PHE A 165 3.77 4.17 -14.21
CA PHE A 165 3.20 2.87 -13.84
C PHE A 165 3.47 1.78 -14.88
N SER A 166 3.70 2.18 -16.14
CA SER A 166 3.99 1.29 -17.26
C SER A 166 5.49 1.12 -17.53
N ASP A 167 6.34 1.73 -16.71
CA ASP A 167 7.79 1.69 -16.80
C ASP A 167 8.37 0.89 -15.63
N ILE A 168 8.90 -0.30 -15.92
CA ILE A 168 9.42 -1.22 -14.90
C ILE A 168 10.58 -0.62 -14.08
N GLU A 169 11.38 0.27 -14.69
CA GLU A 169 12.50 0.93 -13.99
C GLU A 169 12.01 1.92 -12.93
N ARG A 170 10.81 2.46 -13.09
CA ARG A 170 10.19 3.38 -12.14
C ARG A 170 9.26 2.69 -11.17
N SER A 171 8.40 1.80 -11.70
CA SER A 171 7.35 1.14 -10.92
C SER A 171 7.81 -0.15 -10.22
N GLY A 172 8.78 -0.88 -10.81
CA GLY A 172 9.19 -2.21 -10.34
C GLY A 172 8.26 -3.34 -10.81
N GLY A 173 7.15 -3.04 -11.50
CA GLY A 173 6.18 -3.98 -12.02
C GLY A 173 4.83 -3.32 -12.32
N GLY A 174 3.89 -4.10 -12.84
CA GLY A 174 2.56 -3.65 -13.22
C GLY A 174 1.51 -3.82 -12.12
N PRO A 175 0.34 -4.44 -12.43
CA PRO A 175 -0.77 -4.56 -11.48
C PRO A 175 -0.42 -5.34 -10.20
N LEU A 176 0.55 -6.24 -10.23
CA LEU A 176 0.97 -6.97 -9.04
C LEU A 176 1.59 -6.01 -8.00
N ILE A 177 2.47 -5.12 -8.44
CA ILE A 177 3.13 -4.12 -7.58
C ILE A 177 2.17 -3.00 -7.19
N ASP A 178 1.33 -2.50 -8.12
CA ASP A 178 0.49 -1.33 -7.85
C ASP A 178 -0.77 -1.67 -7.04
N ILE A 179 -1.57 -2.65 -7.48
CA ILE A 179 -2.83 -3.00 -6.82
C ILE A 179 -2.78 -4.35 -6.10
N GLY A 180 -1.97 -5.29 -6.58
CA GLY A 180 -1.76 -6.59 -5.94
C GLY A 180 -1.18 -6.48 -4.55
N VAL A 181 -0.26 -5.55 -4.35
CA VAL A 181 0.31 -5.26 -3.03
C VAL A 181 -0.76 -4.95 -1.99
N HIS A 182 -1.80 -4.17 -2.32
CA HIS A 182 -2.90 -3.88 -1.41
C HIS A 182 -3.75 -5.11 -1.08
N ALA A 183 -4.01 -5.94 -2.10
CA ALA A 183 -4.82 -7.14 -1.94
C ALA A 183 -4.11 -8.21 -1.09
N ILE A 184 -2.83 -8.45 -1.38
CA ILE A 184 -2.00 -9.40 -0.63
C ILE A 184 -1.79 -8.90 0.80
N ASP A 185 -1.47 -7.63 0.97
CA ASP A 185 -1.23 -7.02 2.26
C ASP A 185 -2.44 -7.13 3.18
N LEU A 186 -3.62 -6.73 2.70
CA LEU A 186 -4.84 -6.77 3.51
C LEU A 186 -5.21 -8.20 3.90
N CYS A 187 -5.13 -9.16 2.97
CA CYS A 187 -5.36 -10.57 3.29
C CYS A 187 -4.37 -11.08 4.33
N TRP A 188 -3.07 -10.86 4.11
CA TRP A 188 -2.02 -11.30 5.00
C TRP A 188 -2.14 -10.70 6.41
N TYR A 189 -2.45 -9.41 6.49
CA TYR A 189 -2.73 -8.71 7.75
C TYR A 189 -3.91 -9.32 8.50
N LEU A 190 -5.05 -9.54 7.82
CA LEU A 190 -6.27 -10.10 8.42
C LEU A 190 -6.14 -11.60 8.74
N MET A 191 -5.22 -12.33 8.09
CA MET A 191 -4.83 -13.70 8.44
C MET A 191 -3.95 -13.79 9.69
N GLY A 192 -3.55 -12.67 10.27
CA GLY A 192 -2.64 -12.61 11.43
C GLY A 192 -1.16 -12.70 11.05
N ARG A 193 -0.79 -12.34 9.84
CA ARG A 193 0.60 -12.30 9.30
C ARG A 193 1.32 -13.64 9.41
N PRO A 194 0.76 -14.74 8.88
CA PRO A 194 1.45 -16.04 8.88
C PRO A 194 2.74 -15.96 8.05
N GLU A 195 3.77 -16.70 8.48
CA GLU A 195 5.04 -16.75 7.79
C GLU A 195 4.88 -17.39 6.40
N PRO A 196 5.22 -16.71 5.28
CA PRO A 196 5.16 -17.28 3.95
C PRO A 196 6.18 -18.43 3.79
N LEU A 197 5.75 -19.49 3.12
CA LEU A 197 6.53 -20.71 2.90
C LEU A 197 6.98 -20.85 1.44
N SER A 198 6.03 -20.67 0.50
CA SER A 198 6.28 -20.82 -0.93
C SER A 198 5.24 -20.12 -1.76
N VAL A 199 5.62 -19.82 -2.99
CA VAL A 199 4.79 -19.11 -3.97
C VAL A 199 4.83 -19.84 -5.31
N SER A 200 3.65 -20.00 -5.94
CA SER A 200 3.50 -20.34 -7.35
C SER A 200 2.71 -19.24 -8.04
N GLY A 201 3.23 -18.65 -9.11
CA GLY A 201 2.59 -17.53 -9.79
C GLY A 201 2.91 -17.44 -11.26
N ASN A 202 2.12 -16.64 -11.98
CA ASN A 202 2.30 -16.31 -13.38
C ASN A 202 2.09 -14.82 -13.61
N THR A 203 2.74 -14.30 -14.63
CA THR A 203 2.55 -12.94 -15.15
C THR A 203 2.28 -13.00 -16.65
N TYR A 204 1.47 -12.07 -17.15
CA TYR A 204 1.04 -12.01 -18.55
C TYR A 204 1.23 -10.59 -19.10
N TYR A 205 1.57 -10.48 -20.40
CA TYR A 205 1.97 -9.24 -21.08
C TYR A 205 1.19 -9.09 -22.41
N GLU A 206 -0.13 -9.31 -22.39
CA GLU A 206 -0.95 -9.48 -23.59
C GLU A 206 -1.70 -8.19 -24.01
N LEU A 207 -2.08 -7.37 -23.04
CA LEU A 207 -2.99 -6.24 -23.23
C LEU A 207 -2.43 -4.90 -22.74
N GLY A 208 -1.18 -4.84 -22.30
CA GLY A 208 -0.58 -3.65 -21.68
C GLY A 208 -0.59 -2.42 -22.58
N ASN A 209 -0.37 -2.60 -23.89
CA ASN A 209 -0.36 -1.53 -24.91
C ASN A 209 -1.72 -1.27 -25.57
N ARG A 210 -2.81 -1.66 -24.91
CA ARG A 210 -4.16 -1.55 -25.47
C ARG A 210 -4.65 -0.11 -25.49
N ALA A 211 -4.70 0.50 -26.67
CA ALA A 211 -5.10 1.89 -26.90
C ALA A 211 -6.46 2.04 -27.63
N ASN A 212 -7.04 0.94 -28.13
CA ASN A 212 -8.20 0.96 -29.03
C ASN A 212 -9.57 1.06 -28.36
N VAL A 213 -9.62 1.22 -27.03
CA VAL A 213 -10.87 1.32 -26.28
C VAL A 213 -11.13 2.77 -25.90
N GLU A 214 -12.12 3.39 -26.55
CA GLU A 214 -12.38 4.83 -26.44
C GLU A 214 -13.55 5.17 -25.48
N HIS A 215 -14.46 4.22 -25.21
CA HIS A 215 -15.72 4.50 -24.48
C HIS A 215 -15.71 4.05 -23.02
N LEU A 216 -14.53 3.83 -22.42
CA LEU A 216 -14.39 3.50 -21.01
C LEU A 216 -13.47 4.50 -20.33
N SER A 217 -14.01 5.23 -19.36
CA SER A 217 -13.22 6.14 -18.53
C SER A 217 -12.31 5.33 -17.57
N ARG A 218 -11.09 5.82 -17.37
CA ARG A 218 -10.12 5.28 -16.40
C ARG A 218 -9.20 6.38 -15.92
N TYR A 219 -8.54 6.15 -14.80
CA TYR A 219 -7.44 7.00 -14.39
C TYR A 219 -6.27 6.86 -15.38
N GLN A 220 -5.69 7.98 -15.75
CA GLN A 220 -4.50 8.06 -16.60
C GLN A 220 -3.49 9.00 -15.95
N ALA A 221 -2.23 8.59 -15.89
CA ALA A 221 -1.14 9.45 -15.44
C ALA A 221 -0.95 10.63 -16.43
N ALA A 222 -0.35 11.72 -15.95
CA ALA A 222 -0.16 12.92 -16.76
C ALA A 222 0.71 12.71 -18.00
N ASP A 223 1.62 11.74 -17.97
CA ASP A 223 2.52 11.32 -19.03
C ASP A 223 2.04 10.04 -19.74
N TYR A 224 0.71 9.82 -19.80
CA TYR A 224 0.13 8.62 -20.39
C TYR A 224 0.51 8.47 -21.88
N ASP A 225 1.11 7.34 -22.20
CA ASP A 225 1.34 6.85 -23.56
C ASP A 225 1.05 5.35 -23.61
N ALA A 226 -0.03 4.96 -24.31
CA ALA A 226 -0.46 3.57 -24.40
C ALA A 226 0.55 2.65 -25.10
N THR A 227 1.47 3.20 -25.90
CA THR A 227 2.48 2.43 -26.63
C THR A 227 3.67 2.04 -25.77
N GLN A 228 3.85 2.70 -24.63
CA GLN A 228 4.96 2.50 -23.72
C GLN A 228 4.51 1.69 -22.51
N ASN A 229 4.62 0.37 -22.61
CA ASN A 229 4.38 -0.55 -21.49
C ASN A 229 5.37 -1.70 -21.55
N ASN A 230 6.14 -1.86 -20.48
CA ASN A 230 7.08 -2.98 -20.32
C ASN A 230 6.86 -3.75 -19.00
N VAL A 231 5.69 -3.53 -18.37
CA VAL A 231 5.24 -4.26 -17.19
C VAL A 231 4.14 -5.26 -17.56
N GLU A 232 3.88 -6.23 -16.69
CA GLU A 232 2.77 -7.16 -16.87
C GLU A 232 1.42 -6.42 -16.82
N ASP A 233 0.41 -6.96 -17.49
CA ASP A 233 -0.97 -6.47 -17.47
C ASP A 233 -1.91 -7.32 -16.61
N MET A 234 -1.47 -8.54 -16.24
CA MET A 234 -2.17 -9.47 -15.36
C MET A 234 -1.17 -10.36 -14.63
N ALA A 235 -1.45 -10.66 -13.37
CA ALA A 235 -0.74 -11.65 -12.58
C ALA A 235 -1.72 -12.49 -11.74
N ASN A 236 -1.37 -13.77 -11.53
CA ASN A 236 -2.02 -14.61 -10.53
C ASN A 236 -1.00 -15.37 -9.70
N ALA A 237 -1.40 -15.72 -8.48
CA ALA A 237 -0.52 -16.46 -7.59
C ALA A 237 -1.27 -17.28 -6.54
N MET A 238 -0.60 -18.33 -6.07
CA MET A 238 -0.91 -19.03 -4.84
C MET A 238 0.26 -18.91 -3.88
N ILE A 239 0.01 -18.31 -2.72
CA ILE A 239 0.96 -18.17 -1.62
C ILE A 239 0.59 -19.20 -0.54
N ARG A 240 1.55 -20.03 -0.13
CA ARG A 240 1.41 -20.98 0.99
C ARG A 240 2.15 -20.44 2.20
N PHE A 241 1.58 -20.69 3.36
CA PHE A 241 2.13 -20.26 4.64
C PHE A 241 2.56 -21.45 5.51
N THR A 242 3.49 -21.25 6.43
CA THR A 242 4.04 -22.30 7.30
C THR A 242 3.00 -22.94 8.20
N ASN A 243 1.92 -22.22 8.55
CA ASN A 243 0.79 -22.73 9.32
C ASN A 243 -0.22 -23.57 8.53
N GLY A 244 0.06 -23.84 7.23
CA GLY A 244 -0.79 -24.58 6.32
C GLY A 244 -1.87 -23.74 5.61
N ALA A 245 -1.98 -22.46 5.91
CA ALA A 245 -2.90 -21.57 5.21
C ALA A 245 -2.42 -21.27 3.77
N SER A 246 -3.34 -20.79 2.94
CA SER A 246 -3.04 -20.35 1.57
C SER A 246 -3.84 -19.12 1.18
N LEU A 247 -3.25 -18.30 0.30
CA LEU A 247 -3.87 -17.14 -0.32
C LEU A 247 -3.79 -17.28 -1.84
N ILE A 248 -4.95 -17.14 -2.51
CA ILE A 248 -5.05 -17.05 -3.97
C ILE A 248 -5.22 -15.58 -4.36
N VAL A 249 -4.46 -15.15 -5.37
CA VAL A 249 -4.43 -13.77 -5.85
C VAL A 249 -4.62 -13.72 -7.36
N ASP A 250 -5.52 -12.84 -7.81
CA ASP A 250 -5.71 -12.49 -9.22
C ASP A 250 -5.75 -10.97 -9.34
N VAL A 251 -4.86 -10.37 -10.15
CA VAL A 251 -4.80 -8.92 -10.33
C VAL A 251 -4.55 -8.54 -11.79
N SER A 252 -5.25 -7.52 -12.29
CA SER A 252 -5.00 -7.04 -13.64
C SER A 252 -5.22 -5.55 -13.80
N PHE A 253 -4.40 -4.90 -14.65
CA PHE A 253 -4.68 -3.59 -15.21
C PHE A 253 -5.61 -3.68 -16.42
N SER A 254 -5.46 -4.74 -17.22
CA SER A 254 -6.25 -4.95 -18.43
C SER A 254 -6.56 -6.42 -18.62
N LEU A 255 -7.84 -6.74 -18.79
CA LEU A 255 -8.30 -8.12 -19.02
C LEU A 255 -9.62 -8.08 -19.80
N HIS A 256 -9.89 -9.06 -20.63
CA HIS A 256 -11.20 -9.22 -21.29
C HIS A 256 -12.25 -9.78 -20.31
N ALA A 257 -12.50 -9.07 -19.24
CA ALA A 257 -13.50 -9.39 -18.22
C ALA A 257 -14.84 -8.70 -18.51
N LYS A 258 -15.94 -9.29 -18.05
CA LYS A 258 -17.29 -8.70 -18.16
C LYS A 258 -17.39 -7.36 -17.45
N GLN A 259 -16.75 -7.23 -16.29
CA GLN A 259 -16.74 -6.04 -15.43
C GLN A 259 -15.45 -5.99 -14.61
N ASN A 260 -15.18 -4.86 -13.98
CA ASN A 260 -14.15 -4.79 -12.94
C ASN A 260 -14.61 -5.62 -11.74
N GLU A 261 -13.67 -6.24 -11.04
CA GLU A 261 -13.93 -7.04 -9.86
C GLU A 261 -13.01 -6.57 -8.72
N GLY A 262 -13.62 -6.35 -7.56
CA GLY A 262 -12.91 -6.19 -6.29
C GLY A 262 -13.45 -7.22 -5.32
N MET A 263 -12.62 -8.17 -4.89
CA MET A 263 -13.04 -9.23 -4.00
C MET A 263 -11.91 -9.58 -3.02
N ILE A 264 -12.23 -9.54 -1.72
CA ILE A 264 -11.37 -10.04 -0.65
C ILE A 264 -12.22 -10.88 0.29
N LYS A 265 -11.89 -12.18 0.40
CA LYS A 265 -12.60 -13.16 1.21
C LYS A 265 -11.64 -14.02 2.02
N LEU A 266 -11.96 -14.22 3.28
CA LEU A 266 -11.17 -15.04 4.19
C LEU A 266 -12.05 -16.08 4.88
N TYR A 267 -11.51 -17.27 5.05
CA TYR A 267 -12.23 -18.45 5.57
C TYR A 267 -11.46 -19.05 6.74
N GLY A 268 -12.10 -19.11 7.88
CA GLY A 268 -11.56 -19.68 9.10
C GLY A 268 -12.34 -20.91 9.57
N THR A 269 -11.85 -21.56 10.63
CA THR A 269 -12.42 -22.79 11.16
C THR A 269 -13.71 -22.60 11.96
N LYS A 270 -14.04 -21.35 12.35
CA LYS A 270 -15.26 -20.99 13.10
C LYS A 270 -16.14 -19.99 12.37
N GLY A 271 -15.62 -19.36 11.34
CA GLY A 271 -16.33 -18.38 10.55
C GLY A 271 -15.46 -17.87 9.41
N GLY A 272 -16.03 -17.02 8.58
CA GLY A 272 -15.35 -16.34 7.49
C GLY A 272 -15.93 -14.96 7.28
N PHE A 273 -15.28 -14.17 6.44
CA PHE A 273 -15.74 -12.83 6.14
C PHE A 273 -15.29 -12.36 4.76
N GLU A 274 -16.02 -11.41 4.24
CA GLU A 274 -15.70 -10.66 3.04
C GLU A 274 -15.43 -9.21 3.42
N VAL A 275 -14.45 -8.59 2.77
CA VAL A 275 -14.13 -7.17 2.91
C VAL A 275 -14.61 -6.39 1.71
N ASP A 276 -14.34 -6.90 0.52
CA ASP A 276 -14.73 -6.34 -0.76
C ASP A 276 -15.69 -7.29 -1.51
N PRO A 277 -16.71 -6.77 -2.20
CA PRO A 277 -17.01 -5.35 -2.39
C PRO A 277 -17.68 -4.68 -1.18
N ALA A 278 -18.15 -5.45 -0.20
CA ALA A 278 -18.77 -4.96 1.01
C ALA A 278 -18.54 -5.95 2.15
N VAL A 279 -18.54 -5.44 3.38
CA VAL A 279 -18.34 -6.27 4.58
C VAL A 279 -19.50 -7.24 4.78
N HIS A 280 -19.14 -8.50 4.94
CA HIS A 280 -20.04 -9.59 5.28
C HIS A 280 -19.34 -10.59 6.18
N ILE A 281 -20.03 -11.12 7.20
CA ILE A 281 -19.50 -12.11 8.13
C ILE A 281 -20.39 -13.36 8.06
N THR A 282 -19.77 -14.55 8.00
CA THR A 282 -20.45 -15.83 8.14
C THR A 282 -19.87 -16.56 9.33
N THR A 283 -20.72 -17.09 10.21
CA THR A 283 -20.32 -17.87 11.39
C THR A 283 -21.33 -18.98 11.66
N GLU A 284 -21.02 -19.81 12.66
CA GLU A 284 -21.93 -20.87 13.12
C GLU A 284 -22.29 -20.65 14.58
N LYS A 285 -23.57 -20.76 14.91
CA LYS A 285 -24.06 -20.73 16.29
C LYS A 285 -25.32 -21.57 16.43
N TYR A 286 -25.42 -22.33 17.50
CA TYR A 286 -26.60 -23.15 17.77
C TYR A 286 -26.94 -24.13 16.64
N ASN A 287 -25.93 -24.80 16.03
CA ASN A 287 -26.07 -25.72 14.92
C ASN A 287 -26.66 -25.07 13.64
N THR A 288 -26.48 -23.75 13.49
CA THR A 288 -27.01 -22.99 12.37
C THR A 288 -25.94 -22.07 11.80
N VAL A 289 -25.83 -22.02 10.48
CA VAL A 289 -24.99 -21.03 9.77
C VAL A 289 -25.70 -19.67 9.82
N LEU A 290 -24.97 -18.66 10.22
CA LEU A 290 -25.46 -17.29 10.33
C LEU A 290 -24.68 -16.38 9.39
N ASN A 291 -25.41 -15.56 8.62
CA ASN A 291 -24.88 -14.44 7.89
C ASN A 291 -25.12 -13.16 8.70
N ILE A 292 -24.06 -12.42 8.96
CA ILE A 292 -24.11 -11.21 9.78
C ILE A 292 -23.71 -10.03 8.88
N GLU A 293 -24.54 -9.04 8.82
CA GLU A 293 -24.23 -7.75 8.21
C GLU A 293 -23.94 -6.73 9.32
N PRO A 294 -22.69 -6.34 9.51
CA PRO A 294 -22.37 -5.24 10.41
C PRO A 294 -23.08 -3.95 9.96
N GLN A 295 -23.69 -3.25 10.91
CA GLN A 295 -24.33 -1.96 10.65
C GLN A 295 -23.28 -0.87 10.85
N THR A 296 -22.52 -0.58 9.81
CA THR A 296 -21.51 0.49 9.74
C THR A 296 -22.03 1.60 8.82
N ASP A 297 -21.51 2.82 8.98
CA ASP A 297 -21.90 3.96 8.14
C ASP A 297 -21.62 3.71 6.65
N HIS A 298 -20.52 2.98 6.37
CA HIS A 298 -20.10 2.58 5.03
C HIS A 298 -19.71 1.10 5.02
N LYS A 299 -20.28 0.34 4.09
CA LYS A 299 -19.98 -1.09 3.93
C LYS A 299 -18.82 -1.34 2.96
N ASP A 300 -18.45 -0.36 2.17
CA ASP A 300 -17.37 -0.34 1.19
C ASP A 300 -16.18 0.47 1.68
N PHE A 301 -15.04 0.32 1.00
CA PHE A 301 -13.80 1.02 1.33
C PHE A 301 -13.94 2.54 1.18
N GLN A 302 -13.64 3.27 2.25
CA GLN A 302 -13.67 4.73 2.30
C GLN A 302 -12.25 5.29 2.20
N PHE A 303 -11.83 5.61 0.97
CA PHE A 303 -10.45 5.96 0.61
C PHE A 303 -9.93 7.16 1.42
N GLU A 304 -10.64 8.28 1.43
CA GLU A 304 -10.19 9.49 2.14
C GLU A 304 -10.11 9.27 3.66
N GLN A 305 -11.10 8.60 4.24
CA GLN A 305 -11.10 8.33 5.66
C GLN A 305 -9.99 7.38 6.09
N ALA A 306 -9.65 6.41 5.25
CA ALA A 306 -8.54 5.50 5.52
C ALA A 306 -7.20 6.25 5.56
N PHE A 307 -6.97 7.21 4.67
CA PHE A 307 -5.79 8.09 4.75
C PHE A 307 -5.82 9.01 5.97
N ASP A 308 -6.95 9.61 6.32
CA ASP A 308 -7.09 10.39 7.56
C ASP A 308 -6.68 9.54 8.78
N ASN A 309 -7.13 8.29 8.85
CA ASN A 309 -6.79 7.36 9.93
C ASN A 309 -5.30 6.95 9.90
N GLU A 310 -4.74 6.70 8.72
CA GLU A 310 -3.34 6.33 8.54
C GLU A 310 -2.40 7.43 9.00
N ILE A 311 -2.65 8.66 8.58
CA ILE A 311 -1.87 9.83 8.97
C ILE A 311 -1.98 10.09 10.47
N LYS A 312 -3.20 10.04 11.01
CA LYS A 312 -3.40 10.19 12.45
C LYS A 312 -2.63 9.13 13.23
N HIS A 313 -2.68 7.87 12.79
CA HIS A 313 -1.94 6.79 13.42
C HIS A 313 -0.43 7.02 13.39
N PHE A 314 0.12 7.50 12.26
CA PHE A 314 1.54 7.85 12.15
C PHE A 314 1.95 8.93 13.15
N ILE A 315 1.16 9.99 13.29
CA ILE A 315 1.41 11.05 14.27
C ILE A 315 1.31 10.51 15.70
N ASP A 316 0.29 9.71 16.00
CA ASP A 316 0.14 9.06 17.31
C ASP A 316 1.35 8.17 17.65
N CYS A 317 1.90 7.45 16.68
CA CYS A 317 3.12 6.64 16.86
C CYS A 317 4.34 7.49 17.19
N ILE A 318 4.53 8.63 16.50
CA ILE A 318 5.63 9.57 16.78
C ILE A 318 5.51 10.12 18.21
N GLN A 319 4.31 10.54 18.62
CA GLN A 319 4.07 11.13 19.94
C GLN A 319 4.23 10.13 21.08
N THR A 320 3.86 8.86 20.86
CA THR A 320 3.80 7.85 21.91
C THR A 320 4.97 6.87 21.91
N GLY A 321 5.77 6.83 20.83
CA GLY A 321 6.83 5.84 20.63
C GLY A 321 6.32 4.43 20.34
N LYS A 322 5.03 4.26 20.04
CA LYS A 322 4.47 2.96 19.66
C LYS A 322 4.89 2.57 18.23
N GLN A 323 4.99 1.28 17.99
CA GLN A 323 5.26 0.78 16.66
C GLN A 323 4.05 1.02 15.72
N PRO A 324 4.30 1.40 14.46
CA PRO A 324 3.25 1.53 13.45
C PRO A 324 2.50 0.22 13.20
N LEU A 325 1.26 0.31 12.77
CA LEU A 325 0.44 -0.83 12.34
C LEU A 325 1.02 -1.53 11.10
N SER A 326 1.74 -0.79 10.27
CA SER A 326 2.44 -1.27 9.07
C SER A 326 3.94 -0.93 9.15
N PRO A 327 4.71 -1.64 10.02
CA PRO A 327 6.13 -1.37 10.21
C PRO A 327 6.98 -1.82 9.00
N VAL A 328 8.25 -1.45 9.00
CA VAL A 328 9.19 -1.80 7.91
C VAL A 328 9.29 -3.31 7.67
N GLU A 329 9.17 -4.13 8.72
CA GLU A 329 9.21 -5.58 8.65
C GLU A 329 8.12 -6.13 7.73
N ASP A 330 6.91 -5.56 7.82
CA ASP A 330 5.79 -5.93 6.95
C ASP A 330 6.08 -5.54 5.49
N GLY A 331 6.72 -4.40 5.27
CA GLY A 331 7.19 -3.98 3.94
C GLY A 331 8.22 -4.93 3.34
N VAL A 332 9.21 -5.37 4.14
CA VAL A 332 10.20 -6.38 3.72
C VAL A 332 9.52 -7.69 3.34
N GLN A 333 8.62 -8.17 4.19
CA GLN A 333 7.92 -9.43 3.94
C GLN A 333 7.03 -9.36 2.70
N MET A 334 6.39 -8.20 2.48
CA MET A 334 5.61 -7.95 1.26
C MET A 334 6.50 -8.00 0.02
N MET A 335 7.67 -7.35 0.03
CA MET A 335 8.60 -7.40 -1.09
C MET A 335 9.09 -8.82 -1.38
N ARG A 336 9.35 -9.64 -0.36
CA ARG A 336 9.70 -11.06 -0.54
C ARG A 336 8.59 -11.85 -1.25
N MET A 337 7.33 -11.68 -0.83
CA MET A 337 6.19 -12.35 -1.49
C MET A 337 6.02 -11.90 -2.94
N LEU A 338 6.07 -10.58 -3.21
CA LEU A 338 5.92 -10.04 -4.56
C LEU A 338 7.06 -10.49 -5.48
N THR A 339 8.32 -10.42 -5.01
CA THR A 339 9.49 -10.89 -5.77
C THR A 339 9.38 -12.39 -6.09
N ALA A 340 8.96 -13.21 -5.12
CA ALA A 340 8.79 -14.64 -5.32
C ALA A 340 7.69 -14.97 -6.36
N ILE A 341 6.64 -14.12 -6.49
CA ILE A 341 5.64 -14.29 -7.56
C ILE A 341 6.29 -14.07 -8.93
N TYR A 342 7.07 -12.98 -9.10
CA TYR A 342 7.77 -12.71 -10.35
C TYR A 342 8.81 -13.80 -10.68
N GLU A 343 9.57 -14.26 -9.69
CA GLU A 343 10.53 -15.36 -9.88
C GLU A 343 9.83 -16.66 -10.28
N SER A 344 8.72 -16.99 -9.64
CA SER A 344 7.92 -18.17 -9.97
C SER A 344 7.42 -18.10 -11.41
N ALA A 345 6.89 -16.95 -11.84
CA ALA A 345 6.46 -16.72 -13.20
C ALA A 345 7.60 -16.86 -14.21
N LYS A 346 8.76 -16.27 -13.89
CA LYS A 346 9.96 -16.30 -14.74
C LYS A 346 10.50 -17.71 -14.96
N PHE A 347 10.52 -18.52 -13.90
CA PHE A 347 11.13 -19.85 -13.94
C PHE A 347 10.12 -20.99 -14.15
N GLY A 348 8.80 -20.70 -14.17
CA GLY A 348 7.73 -21.67 -14.34
C GLY A 348 7.68 -22.72 -13.23
N LYS A 349 8.06 -22.36 -12.01
CA LYS A 349 8.13 -23.29 -10.86
C LYS A 349 7.82 -22.60 -9.54
N GLU A 350 7.45 -23.40 -8.54
CA GLU A 350 7.31 -22.93 -7.16
C GLU A 350 8.64 -22.38 -6.62
N VAL A 351 8.58 -21.24 -5.96
CA VAL A 351 9.69 -20.59 -5.25
C VAL A 351 9.45 -20.73 -3.74
N ARG A 352 10.46 -21.12 -2.99
CA ARG A 352 10.44 -21.14 -1.51
C ARG A 352 11.02 -19.84 -0.97
N LEU A 353 10.40 -19.35 0.09
CA LEU A 353 10.77 -18.15 0.83
C LEU A 353 11.58 -18.50 2.07
#